data_219ea6eff1791fa6b2e71c2a90bf94ca
#
_entry.id   219ea6eff1791fa6b2e71c2a90bf94ca
#
_cell.length_a   1.000
_cell.length_b   1.000
_cell.length_c   1.000
_cell.angle_alpha   90.00
_cell.angle_beta   90.00
_cell.angle_gamma   90.00
#
_symmetry.space_group_name_H-M   'P 1'
#
loop_
_entity.id
_entity.type
_entity.pdbx_description
1 polymer ?
#
loop_
_entity_poly.entity_id
_entity_poly.type
_entity_poly.pdbx_seq_one_letter_code
_entity_poly.pdbx_strand_id
1 'polypeptide(L)'
;MVAAAYMPQVKGFPETVVEQALDDALGSSTAVPVLAISGLQGSGKSTLAAQVVARAQARGLNAATLSIDDVYLTRAQRQRLARQVHPLLITRGPPGTHDLPLAHAVLDAVAARQALALPRFDKLADERLPEAQWPQLQTPLDLLVFEGWFLGTPAQDDAELDIPLNALEREADADGRWRRWCNQALARDYPALWQRCDCLWFLQPPDFSVVPRWRWQQEQNLQAAQPGRHGMNRPQLERFVQYYERVSRQALRALPAIADRVVALDAQRQVQGLR
;
A
#
# COMPACT_ATOMS: atom_id res chain seq x y z
N MET A 1 9.56 -18.60 -35.46
CA MET A 1 8.87 -17.37 -35.05
C MET A 1 7.91 -17.76 -33.93
N VAL A 2 8.32 -17.54 -32.68
CA VAL A 2 7.45 -17.77 -31.51
C VAL A 2 6.67 -16.48 -31.33
N ALA A 3 5.34 -16.55 -31.45
CA ALA A 3 4.45 -15.43 -31.25
C ALA A 3 4.68 -14.88 -29.84
N ALA A 4 5.11 -13.63 -29.75
CA ALA A 4 5.15 -12.87 -28.50
C ALA A 4 3.71 -12.85 -27.95
N ALA A 5 3.48 -13.54 -26.83
CA ALA A 5 2.21 -13.51 -26.15
C ALA A 5 1.94 -12.04 -25.76
N TYR A 6 0.89 -11.48 -26.35
CA TYR A 6 0.37 -10.16 -26.02
C TYR A 6 0.00 -10.15 -24.52
N MET A 7 0.88 -9.59 -23.70
CA MET A 7 0.55 -9.32 -22.31
C MET A 7 -0.33 -8.07 -22.29
N PRO A 8 -1.57 -8.15 -21.81
CA PRO A 8 -2.40 -6.96 -21.67
C PRO A 8 -1.71 -6.02 -20.69
N GLN A 9 -1.29 -4.85 -21.17
CA GLN A 9 -0.96 -3.72 -20.31
C GLN A 9 -2.16 -3.50 -19.38
N VAL A 10 -1.92 -3.33 -18.10
CA VAL A 10 -2.98 -2.92 -17.17
C VAL A 10 -3.55 -1.62 -17.75
N LYS A 11 -4.72 -1.68 -18.36
CA LYS A 11 -5.46 -0.49 -18.75
C LYS A 11 -5.64 0.33 -17.46
N GLY A 12 -5.30 1.62 -17.52
CA GLY A 12 -5.54 2.54 -16.40
C GLY A 12 -7.03 2.54 -16.02
N PHE A 13 -7.32 3.17 -14.92
CA PHE A 13 -8.71 3.38 -14.49
C PHE A 13 -9.44 4.32 -15.47
N PRO A 14 -10.77 4.16 -15.65
CA PRO A 14 -11.57 5.05 -16.44
C PRO A 14 -11.40 6.51 -16.00
N GLU A 15 -11.42 7.44 -16.94
CA GLU A 15 -11.27 8.88 -16.64
C GLU A 15 -12.30 9.37 -15.62
N THR A 16 -13.54 8.88 -15.69
CA THR A 16 -14.60 9.19 -14.72
C THR A 16 -14.24 8.81 -13.30
N VAL A 17 -13.54 7.69 -13.08
CA VAL A 17 -13.07 7.26 -11.76
C VAL A 17 -11.93 8.17 -11.27
N VAL A 18 -11.02 8.54 -12.16
CA VAL A 18 -9.88 9.43 -11.85
C VAL A 18 -10.37 10.84 -11.48
N GLU A 19 -11.32 11.38 -12.28
CA GLU A 19 -11.92 12.69 -12.03
C GLU A 19 -12.66 12.70 -10.69
N GLN A 20 -13.49 11.69 -10.43
CA GLN A 20 -14.22 11.60 -9.18
C GLN A 20 -13.27 11.53 -7.98
N ALA A 21 -12.15 10.77 -8.07
CA ALA A 21 -11.17 10.68 -7.01
C ALA A 21 -10.50 12.03 -6.73
N LEU A 22 -10.20 12.78 -7.79
CA LEU A 22 -9.63 14.12 -7.65
C LEU A 22 -10.66 15.10 -7.06
N ASP A 23 -11.89 15.09 -7.55
CA ASP A 23 -12.94 15.99 -7.08
C ASP A 23 -13.32 15.71 -5.61
N ASP A 24 -13.42 14.43 -5.21
CA ASP A 24 -13.68 14.05 -3.81
C ASP A 24 -12.53 14.54 -2.90
N ALA A 25 -11.28 14.42 -3.32
CA ALA A 25 -10.13 14.91 -2.56
C ALA A 25 -10.16 16.44 -2.42
N LEU A 26 -10.41 17.16 -3.52
CA LEU A 26 -10.47 18.63 -3.52
C LEU A 26 -11.71 19.19 -2.83
N GLY A 27 -12.74 18.38 -2.60
CA GLY A 27 -13.93 18.74 -1.81
C GLY A 27 -13.66 18.82 -0.31
N SER A 28 -12.50 18.38 0.17
CA SER A 28 -12.08 18.54 1.58
C SER A 28 -11.88 20.02 1.92
N SER A 29 -12.16 20.37 3.18
CA SER A 29 -11.90 21.71 3.72
C SER A 29 -10.43 21.92 4.13
N THR A 30 -9.59 20.91 4.01
CA THR A 30 -8.17 20.95 4.39
C THR A 30 -7.37 21.73 3.36
N ALA A 31 -6.41 22.56 3.82
CA ALA A 31 -5.60 23.41 2.93
C ALA A 31 -4.76 22.59 1.91
N VAL A 32 -4.32 21.40 2.27
CA VAL A 32 -3.68 20.42 1.41
C VAL A 32 -4.30 19.06 1.70
N PRO A 33 -5.32 18.64 0.94
CA PRO A 33 -5.98 17.35 1.17
C PRO A 33 -5.05 16.17 0.95
N VAL A 34 -5.27 15.11 1.74
CA VAL A 34 -4.60 13.82 1.63
C VAL A 34 -5.62 12.79 1.16
N LEU A 35 -5.56 12.44 -0.12
CA LEU A 35 -6.36 11.35 -0.67
C LEU A 35 -5.68 10.02 -0.37
N ALA A 36 -6.30 9.18 0.46
CA ALA A 36 -5.84 7.83 0.72
C ALA A 36 -6.44 6.84 -0.29
N ILE A 37 -5.59 6.07 -0.96
CA ILE A 37 -6.02 4.97 -1.84
C ILE A 37 -5.58 3.65 -1.24
N SER A 38 -6.53 2.92 -0.68
CA SER A 38 -6.33 1.57 -0.11
C SER A 38 -6.74 0.48 -1.10
N GLY A 39 -6.16 -0.70 -0.96
CA GLY A 39 -6.53 -1.87 -1.77
C GLY A 39 -5.43 -2.92 -1.78
N LEU A 40 -5.77 -4.19 -1.98
CA LEU A 40 -4.84 -5.31 -1.86
C LEU A 40 -3.69 -5.22 -2.87
N GLN A 41 -2.64 -6.01 -2.66
CA GLN A 41 -1.50 -6.03 -3.57
C GLN A 41 -1.94 -6.41 -4.99
N GLY A 42 -1.47 -5.62 -5.96
CA GLY A 42 -1.78 -5.83 -7.37
C GLY A 42 -3.14 -5.28 -7.83
N SER A 43 -3.91 -4.60 -6.97
CA SER A 43 -5.21 -4.00 -7.33
C SER A 43 -5.13 -2.78 -8.25
N GLY A 44 -3.94 -2.18 -8.43
CA GLY A 44 -3.76 -1.00 -9.27
C GLY A 44 -3.73 0.35 -8.53
N LYS A 45 -3.60 0.37 -7.20
CA LYS A 45 -3.52 1.60 -6.40
C LYS A 45 -2.53 2.62 -6.94
N SER A 46 -1.30 2.20 -7.17
CA SER A 46 -0.24 3.10 -7.68
C SER A 46 -0.56 3.61 -9.08
N THR A 47 -1.31 2.84 -9.89
CA THR A 47 -1.80 3.28 -11.21
C THR A 47 -2.85 4.38 -11.05
N LEU A 48 -3.85 4.17 -10.17
CA LEU A 48 -4.85 5.19 -9.89
C LEU A 48 -4.21 6.44 -9.28
N ALA A 49 -3.31 6.28 -8.31
CA ALA A 49 -2.59 7.39 -7.69
C ALA A 49 -1.83 8.23 -8.73
N ALA A 50 -1.10 7.58 -9.64
CA ALA A 50 -0.38 8.26 -10.71
C ALA A 50 -1.33 9.00 -11.69
N GLN A 51 -2.47 8.40 -12.03
CA GLN A 51 -3.49 9.03 -12.89
C GLN A 51 -4.13 10.25 -12.21
N VAL A 52 -4.46 10.17 -10.91
CA VAL A 52 -5.01 11.29 -10.14
C VAL A 52 -3.99 12.43 -10.06
N VAL A 53 -2.72 12.13 -9.78
CA VAL A 53 -1.65 13.15 -9.76
C VAL A 53 -1.49 13.80 -11.12
N ALA A 54 -1.42 13.02 -12.21
CA ALA A 54 -1.32 13.56 -13.56
C ALA A 54 -2.52 14.45 -13.92
N ARG A 55 -3.72 14.06 -13.50
CA ARG A 55 -4.94 14.84 -13.72
C ARG A 55 -4.94 16.15 -12.89
N ALA A 56 -4.51 16.11 -11.63
CA ALA A 56 -4.34 17.30 -10.79
C ALA A 56 -3.34 18.28 -11.44
N GLN A 57 -2.20 17.78 -11.92
CA GLN A 57 -1.18 18.58 -12.61
C GLN A 57 -1.73 19.20 -13.91
N ALA A 58 -2.55 18.47 -14.66
CA ALA A 58 -3.22 19.01 -15.86
C ALA A 58 -4.23 20.14 -15.53
N ARG A 59 -4.75 20.17 -14.30
CA ARG A 59 -5.57 21.28 -13.75
C ARG A 59 -4.73 22.41 -13.14
N GLY A 60 -3.39 22.35 -13.24
CA GLY A 60 -2.46 23.36 -12.70
C GLY A 60 -2.16 23.21 -11.21
N LEU A 61 -2.54 22.10 -10.59
CA LEU A 61 -2.29 21.81 -9.17
C LEU A 61 -0.94 21.11 -8.98
N ASN A 62 -0.25 21.42 -7.90
CA ASN A 62 0.98 20.75 -7.52
C ASN A 62 0.63 19.51 -6.68
N ALA A 63 0.75 18.32 -7.26
CA ALA A 63 0.36 17.07 -6.64
C ALA A 63 1.48 16.03 -6.66
N ALA A 64 1.55 15.22 -5.62
CA ALA A 64 2.53 14.13 -5.51
C ALA A 64 1.93 12.86 -4.91
N THR A 65 2.63 11.73 -5.07
CA THR A 65 2.26 10.46 -4.46
C THR A 65 3.27 10.06 -3.38
N LEU A 66 2.75 9.64 -2.24
CA LEU A 66 3.47 8.90 -1.20
C LEU A 66 2.90 7.48 -1.11
N SER A 67 3.75 6.46 -1.04
CA SER A 67 3.34 5.10 -0.74
C SER A 67 3.68 4.75 0.72
N ILE A 68 2.83 3.98 1.39
CA ILE A 68 3.19 3.42 2.70
C ILE A 68 4.41 2.50 2.59
N ASP A 69 4.63 1.93 1.42
CA ASP A 69 5.82 1.11 1.12
C ASP A 69 7.12 1.94 1.10
N ASP A 70 7.04 3.26 0.93
CA ASP A 70 8.20 4.16 0.94
C ASP A 70 8.71 4.48 2.35
N VAL A 71 7.88 4.22 3.36
CA VAL A 71 8.22 4.47 4.77
C VAL A 71 8.50 3.19 5.57
N TYR A 72 8.90 2.10 4.94
CA TYR A 72 9.35 0.94 5.69
C TYR A 72 10.53 1.26 6.61
N LEU A 73 10.59 0.59 7.74
CA LEU A 73 11.78 0.55 8.58
C LEU A 73 12.99 0.06 7.77
N THR A 74 14.17 0.59 8.07
CA THR A 74 15.42 0.11 7.50
C THR A 74 15.63 -1.38 7.80
N ARG A 75 16.44 -2.06 7.00
CA ARG A 75 16.75 -3.47 7.23
C ARG A 75 17.34 -3.71 8.63
N ALA A 76 18.22 -2.81 9.09
CA ALA A 76 18.79 -2.89 10.42
C ALA A 76 17.74 -2.78 11.55
N GLN A 77 16.74 -1.91 11.39
CA GLN A 77 15.63 -1.77 12.33
C GLN A 77 14.77 -3.04 12.35
N ARG A 78 14.43 -3.60 11.17
CA ARG A 78 13.66 -4.85 11.06
C ARG A 78 14.45 -6.04 11.62
N GLN A 79 15.77 -6.10 11.45
CA GLN A 79 16.63 -7.11 12.10
C GLN A 79 16.57 -7.02 13.62
N ARG A 80 16.52 -5.81 14.19
CA ARG A 80 16.35 -5.64 15.64
C ARG A 80 14.97 -6.17 16.09
N LEU A 81 13.89 -5.80 15.39
CA LEU A 81 12.55 -6.33 15.66
C LEU A 81 12.51 -7.86 15.57
N ALA A 82 13.16 -8.42 14.55
CA ALA A 82 13.22 -9.87 14.37
C ALA A 82 13.88 -10.60 15.55
N ARG A 83 14.93 -10.00 16.13
CA ARG A 83 15.60 -10.56 17.32
C ARG A 83 14.84 -10.35 18.62
N GLN A 84 14.18 -9.20 18.77
CA GLN A 84 13.55 -8.79 20.03
C GLN A 84 12.12 -9.33 20.16
N VAL A 85 11.40 -9.44 19.05
CA VAL A 85 9.98 -9.79 19.04
C VAL A 85 9.75 -11.14 18.36
N HIS A 86 9.90 -11.21 17.03
CA HIS A 86 9.64 -12.43 16.28
C HIS A 86 10.39 -12.47 14.95
N PRO A 87 11.01 -13.60 14.54
CA PRO A 87 11.81 -13.72 13.32
C PRO A 87 11.09 -13.26 12.03
N LEU A 88 9.78 -13.44 11.93
CA LEU A 88 8.98 -13.00 10.77
C LEU A 88 9.01 -11.48 10.55
N LEU A 89 9.37 -10.67 11.56
CA LEU A 89 9.47 -9.20 11.44
C LEU A 89 10.69 -8.73 10.65
N ILE A 90 11.56 -9.64 10.20
CA ILE A 90 12.58 -9.33 9.21
C ILE A 90 11.96 -8.92 7.87
N THR A 91 10.79 -9.49 7.55
CA THR A 91 10.06 -9.21 6.30
C THR A 91 9.33 -7.89 6.43
N ARG A 92 9.57 -6.96 5.48
CA ARG A 92 8.85 -5.70 5.40
C ARG A 92 7.39 -5.92 5.00
N GLY A 93 6.53 -4.97 5.35
CA GLY A 93 5.13 -4.92 4.91
C GLY A 93 4.12 -5.11 6.02
N PRO A 94 4.19 -6.15 6.88
CA PRO A 94 3.26 -6.31 8.00
C PRO A 94 3.21 -5.07 8.90
N PRO A 95 2.06 -4.78 9.56
CA PRO A 95 1.95 -3.70 10.54
C PRO A 95 3.07 -3.76 11.57
N GLY A 96 3.61 -2.58 11.94
CA GLY A 96 4.76 -2.44 12.83
C GLY A 96 6.12 -2.49 12.13
N THR A 97 6.16 -2.70 10.81
CA THR A 97 7.42 -2.63 10.02
C THR A 97 7.57 -1.32 9.22
N HIS A 98 6.78 -0.31 9.56
CA HIS A 98 6.82 1.03 8.97
C HIS A 98 7.40 2.04 9.96
N ASP A 99 8.10 3.03 9.44
CA ASP A 99 8.61 4.18 10.19
C ASP A 99 7.50 5.25 10.27
N LEU A 100 6.59 5.06 11.22
CA LEU A 100 5.44 5.96 11.39
C LEU A 100 5.87 7.38 11.78
N PRO A 101 6.91 7.61 12.62
CA PRO A 101 7.44 8.95 12.82
C PRO A 101 7.85 9.64 11.51
N LEU A 102 8.50 8.94 10.59
CA LEU A 102 8.83 9.48 9.27
C LEU A 102 7.56 9.80 8.45
N ALA A 103 6.56 8.90 8.46
CA ALA A 103 5.30 9.15 7.76
C ALA A 103 4.59 10.39 8.31
N HIS A 104 4.53 10.56 9.64
CA HIS A 104 3.94 11.74 10.27
C HIS A 104 4.73 13.01 9.93
N ALA A 105 6.06 12.98 9.96
CA ALA A 105 6.88 14.14 9.60
C ALA A 105 6.64 14.61 8.16
N VAL A 106 6.47 13.68 7.22
CA VAL A 106 6.10 14.00 5.83
C VAL A 106 4.73 14.67 5.78
N LEU A 107 3.72 14.10 6.45
CA LEU A 107 2.37 14.66 6.47
C LEU A 107 2.30 16.02 7.19
N ASP A 108 3.12 16.22 8.21
CA ASP A 108 3.24 17.53 8.89
C ASP A 108 3.82 18.60 7.97
N ALA A 109 4.88 18.26 7.22
CA ALA A 109 5.48 19.17 6.24
C ALA A 109 4.49 19.50 5.10
N VAL A 110 3.69 18.51 4.64
CA VAL A 110 2.62 18.72 3.66
C VAL A 110 1.57 19.68 4.21
N ALA A 111 1.04 19.44 5.41
CA ALA A 111 0.03 20.29 6.04
C ALA A 111 0.54 21.73 6.29
N ALA A 112 1.83 21.86 6.64
CA ALA A 112 2.49 23.15 6.81
C ALA A 112 2.88 23.85 5.49
N ARG A 113 2.59 23.23 4.33
CA ARG A 113 2.94 23.72 2.98
C ARG A 113 4.43 24.01 2.82
N GLN A 114 5.26 23.17 3.40
CA GLN A 114 6.71 23.31 3.35
C GLN A 114 7.30 22.57 2.14
N ALA A 115 8.47 23.01 1.67
CA ALA A 115 9.31 22.21 0.80
C ALA A 115 9.72 20.93 1.55
N LEU A 116 9.66 19.77 0.88
CA LEU A 116 9.98 18.49 1.50
C LEU A 116 10.61 17.51 0.52
N ALA A 117 11.31 16.53 1.08
CA ALA A 117 11.80 15.36 0.37
C ALA A 117 10.87 14.18 0.64
N LEU A 118 10.40 13.51 -0.41
CA LEU A 118 9.56 12.32 -0.26
C LEU A 118 10.43 11.07 -0.08
N PRO A 119 10.27 10.31 1.01
CA PRO A 119 11.01 9.07 1.21
C PRO A 119 10.80 8.10 0.05
N ARG A 120 11.81 7.27 -0.19
CA ARG A 120 11.75 6.18 -1.18
C ARG A 120 12.42 4.94 -0.63
N PHE A 121 11.83 3.80 -0.94
CA PHE A 121 12.31 2.48 -0.54
C PHE A 121 12.72 1.66 -1.78
N ASP A 122 13.94 1.20 -1.81
CA ASP A 122 14.41 0.25 -2.82
C ASP A 122 13.99 -1.18 -2.43
N LYS A 123 12.97 -1.68 -3.12
CA LYS A 123 12.43 -3.04 -2.88
C LYS A 123 13.41 -4.16 -3.26
N LEU A 124 14.39 -3.88 -4.14
CA LEU A 124 15.42 -4.84 -4.55
C LEU A 124 16.54 -4.93 -3.52
N ALA A 125 17.07 -3.79 -3.10
CA ALA A 125 18.05 -3.71 -2.03
C ALA A 125 17.45 -4.05 -0.66
N ASP A 126 16.10 -4.08 -0.55
CA ASP A 126 15.36 -4.24 0.70
C ASP A 126 15.76 -3.19 1.75
N GLU A 127 15.97 -1.94 1.27
CA GLU A 127 16.45 -0.84 2.10
C GLU A 127 15.83 0.49 1.69
N ARG A 128 15.70 1.39 2.66
CA ARG A 128 15.29 2.78 2.40
C ARG A 128 16.44 3.53 1.73
N LEU A 129 16.14 4.26 0.65
CA LEU A 129 17.13 5.09 -0.01
C LEU A 129 17.65 6.19 0.94
N PRO A 130 18.93 6.60 0.82
CA PRO A 130 19.43 7.78 1.50
C PRO A 130 18.61 9.03 1.15
N GLU A 131 18.41 9.92 2.10
CA GLU A 131 17.58 11.13 1.94
C GLU A 131 18.05 12.00 0.76
N ALA A 132 19.35 12.06 0.47
CA ALA A 132 19.89 12.77 -0.67
C ALA A 132 19.39 12.25 -2.04
N GLN A 133 18.82 11.04 -2.08
CA GLN A 133 18.22 10.42 -3.26
C GLN A 133 16.67 10.54 -3.29
N TRP A 134 16.08 11.15 -2.28
CA TRP A 134 14.64 11.35 -2.26
C TRP A 134 14.23 12.48 -3.22
N PRO A 135 13.13 12.33 -3.95
CA PRO A 135 12.56 13.40 -4.75
C PRO A 135 12.31 14.64 -3.92
N GLN A 136 12.88 15.77 -4.34
CA GLN A 136 12.73 17.06 -3.68
C GLN A 136 11.54 17.81 -4.27
N LEU A 137 10.57 18.18 -3.43
CA LEU A 137 9.44 19.03 -3.79
C LEU A 137 9.79 20.46 -3.38
N GLN A 138 10.10 21.29 -4.36
CA GLN A 138 10.54 22.69 -4.15
C GLN A 138 9.37 23.63 -3.89
N THR A 139 8.16 23.25 -4.33
CA THR A 139 6.93 24.03 -4.17
C THR A 139 5.96 23.29 -3.27
N PRO A 140 5.18 24.03 -2.45
CA PRO A 140 4.13 23.42 -1.65
C PRO A 140 3.17 22.59 -2.49
N LEU A 141 2.70 21.50 -1.93
CA LEU A 141 1.65 20.69 -2.56
C LEU A 141 0.28 21.36 -2.41
N ASP A 142 -0.58 21.08 -3.39
CA ASP A 142 -2.02 21.34 -3.34
C ASP A 142 -2.81 20.03 -3.10
N LEU A 143 -2.18 18.88 -3.33
CA LEU A 143 -2.76 17.56 -3.10
C LEU A 143 -1.66 16.53 -2.83
N LEU A 144 -1.82 15.71 -1.79
CA LEU A 144 -1.04 14.48 -1.60
C LEU A 144 -1.94 13.26 -1.85
N VAL A 145 -1.51 12.36 -2.73
CA VAL A 145 -2.13 11.04 -2.88
C VAL A 145 -1.31 10.03 -2.08
N PHE A 146 -1.87 9.54 -0.98
CA PHE A 146 -1.24 8.53 -0.12
C PHE A 146 -1.80 7.16 -0.46
N GLU A 147 -0.97 6.24 -0.96
CA GLU A 147 -1.45 4.91 -1.34
C GLU A 147 -0.85 3.82 -0.48
N GLY A 148 -1.60 2.75 -0.29
CA GLY A 148 -1.11 1.59 0.46
C GLY A 148 -2.07 0.41 0.46
N TRP A 149 -1.53 -0.76 0.83
CA TRP A 149 -2.28 -2.02 0.71
C TRP A 149 -3.28 -2.25 1.87
N PHE A 150 -3.23 -1.44 2.93
CA PHE A 150 -4.10 -1.57 4.11
C PHE A 150 -4.44 -0.22 4.78
N LEU A 151 -4.34 0.90 4.06
CA LEU A 151 -4.70 2.21 4.63
C LEU A 151 -6.14 2.18 5.15
N GLY A 152 -6.36 2.74 6.33
CA GLY A 152 -7.67 2.76 6.97
C GLY A 152 -8.10 1.43 7.60
N THR A 153 -7.34 0.34 7.45
CA THR A 153 -7.73 -0.96 8.00
C THR A 153 -7.64 -0.96 9.52
N PRO A 154 -8.72 -1.32 10.25
CA PRO A 154 -8.68 -1.47 11.70
C PRO A 154 -8.06 -2.82 12.10
N ALA A 155 -7.61 -2.91 13.35
CA ALA A 155 -7.20 -4.18 13.94
C ALA A 155 -8.39 -5.16 14.03
N GLN A 156 -8.07 -6.45 14.13
CA GLN A 156 -9.04 -7.51 14.42
C GLN A 156 -9.26 -7.66 15.93
N ASP A 157 -10.38 -8.28 16.30
CA ASP A 157 -10.60 -8.72 17.69
C ASP A 157 -9.57 -9.81 18.07
N ASP A 158 -9.06 -9.76 19.30
CA ASP A 158 -8.00 -10.66 19.75
C ASP A 158 -8.39 -12.14 19.66
N ALA A 159 -9.67 -12.47 19.88
CA ALA A 159 -10.18 -13.84 19.75
C ALA A 159 -10.04 -14.41 18.30
N GLU A 160 -10.08 -13.56 17.28
CA GLU A 160 -9.89 -13.99 15.90
C GLU A 160 -8.42 -14.38 15.61
N LEU A 161 -7.50 -13.99 16.50
CA LEU A 161 -6.07 -14.30 16.37
C LEU A 161 -5.69 -15.68 16.94
N ASP A 162 -6.60 -16.38 17.61
CA ASP A 162 -6.32 -17.70 18.17
C ASP A 162 -6.10 -18.75 17.09
N ILE A 163 -6.79 -18.63 15.97
CA ILE A 163 -6.73 -19.58 14.86
C ILE A 163 -5.76 -19.08 13.80
N PRO A 164 -4.70 -19.83 13.47
CA PRO A 164 -3.79 -19.50 12.37
C PRO A 164 -4.53 -19.57 11.02
N LEU A 165 -4.35 -18.53 10.20
CA LEU A 165 -5.08 -18.36 8.94
C LEU A 165 -4.49 -19.20 7.80
N ASN A 166 -3.16 -19.26 7.69
CA ASN A 166 -2.45 -19.86 6.57
C ASN A 166 -1.26 -20.72 7.01
N ALA A 167 -0.51 -21.26 6.07
CA ALA A 167 0.64 -22.11 6.37
C ALA A 167 1.77 -21.36 7.08
N LEU A 168 2.02 -20.08 6.71
CA LEU A 168 3.02 -19.25 7.40
C LEU A 168 2.72 -19.16 8.90
N GLU A 169 1.48 -18.84 9.26
CA GLU A 169 1.08 -18.72 10.66
C GLU A 169 1.12 -20.06 11.40
N ARG A 170 0.70 -21.16 10.74
CA ARG A 170 0.74 -22.50 11.38
C ARG A 170 2.16 -22.98 11.65
N GLU A 171 3.09 -22.73 10.70
CA GLU A 171 4.43 -23.29 10.74
C GLU A 171 5.44 -22.40 11.48
N ALA A 172 5.34 -21.08 11.28
CA ALA A 172 6.34 -20.14 11.75
C ALA A 172 5.83 -19.18 12.84
N ASP A 173 4.52 -19.23 13.18
CA ASP A 173 3.88 -18.43 14.23
C ASP A 173 2.83 -19.27 14.98
N ALA A 174 3.18 -20.52 15.32
CA ALA A 174 2.27 -21.46 15.96
C ALA A 174 1.71 -20.93 17.30
N ASP A 175 2.51 -20.19 18.07
CA ASP A 175 2.11 -19.54 19.32
C ASP A 175 1.31 -18.24 19.13
N GLY A 176 1.19 -17.75 17.90
CA GLY A 176 0.45 -16.54 17.54
C GLY A 176 1.11 -15.22 17.96
N ARG A 177 2.38 -15.26 18.35
CA ARG A 177 3.08 -14.08 18.86
C ARG A 177 3.30 -13.02 17.79
N TRP A 178 3.62 -13.42 16.56
CA TRP A 178 3.81 -12.51 15.45
C TRP A 178 2.49 -11.84 15.02
N ARG A 179 1.44 -12.62 14.77
CA ARG A 179 0.15 -12.06 14.31
C ARG A 179 -0.50 -11.16 15.36
N ARG A 180 -0.39 -11.52 16.66
CA ARG A 180 -0.87 -10.66 17.76
C ARG A 180 -0.08 -9.37 17.86
N TRP A 181 1.25 -9.44 17.74
CA TRP A 181 2.08 -8.25 17.74
C TRP A 181 1.76 -7.31 16.58
N CYS A 182 1.60 -7.83 15.35
CA CYS A 182 1.18 -7.04 14.19
C CYS A 182 -0.19 -6.40 14.39
N ASN A 183 -1.15 -7.15 14.96
CA ASN A 183 -2.49 -6.64 15.25
C ASN A 183 -2.47 -5.55 16.33
N GLN A 184 -1.68 -5.72 17.38
CA GLN A 184 -1.50 -4.71 18.42
C GLN A 184 -0.83 -3.44 17.88
N ALA A 185 0.19 -3.57 17.01
CA ALA A 185 0.78 -2.44 16.32
C ALA A 185 -0.29 -1.71 15.50
N LEU A 186 -1.10 -2.46 14.72
CA LEU A 186 -2.19 -1.89 13.92
C LEU A 186 -3.23 -1.17 14.78
N ALA A 187 -3.57 -1.70 15.93
CA ALA A 187 -4.55 -1.09 16.85
C ALA A 187 -4.03 0.18 17.52
N ARG A 188 -2.74 0.22 17.88
CA ARG A 188 -2.16 1.30 18.69
C ARG A 188 -1.54 2.41 17.85
N ASP A 189 -0.77 2.05 16.82
CA ASP A 189 0.17 2.97 16.18
C ASP A 189 -0.38 3.60 14.89
N TYR A 190 -1.23 2.89 14.15
CA TYR A 190 -1.72 3.34 12.84
C TYR A 190 -2.96 4.25 12.85
N PRO A 191 -3.87 4.23 13.85
CA PRO A 191 -5.06 5.08 13.82
C PRO A 191 -4.74 6.57 13.68
N ALA A 192 -3.68 7.05 14.34
CA ALA A 192 -3.23 8.43 14.22
C ALA A 192 -2.78 8.79 12.79
N LEU A 193 -2.19 7.82 12.05
CA LEU A 193 -1.83 8.01 10.65
C LEU A 193 -3.07 8.02 9.74
N TRP A 194 -4.04 7.13 10.01
CA TRP A 194 -5.30 7.09 9.26
C TRP A 194 -6.11 8.37 9.38
N GLN A 195 -6.10 9.00 10.56
CA GLN A 195 -6.78 10.29 10.81
C GLN A 195 -6.18 11.48 10.03
N ARG A 196 -5.00 11.31 9.42
CA ARG A 196 -4.39 12.31 8.54
C ARG A 196 -4.90 12.26 7.09
N CYS A 197 -5.73 11.27 6.77
CA CYS A 197 -6.33 11.12 5.45
C CYS A 197 -7.68 11.81 5.43
N ASP A 198 -7.88 12.73 4.50
CA ASP A 198 -9.13 13.52 4.39
C ASP A 198 -10.22 12.76 3.61
N CYS A 199 -9.82 11.85 2.73
CA CYS A 199 -10.70 11.04 1.92
C CYS A 199 -10.08 9.66 1.70
N LEU A 200 -10.82 8.60 1.95
CA LEU A 200 -10.36 7.21 1.80
C LEU A 200 -11.11 6.51 0.65
N TRP A 201 -10.37 6.14 -0.37
CA TRP A 201 -10.82 5.32 -1.47
C TRP A 201 -10.35 3.87 -1.31
N PHE A 202 -11.24 2.90 -1.47
CA PHE A 202 -10.90 1.48 -1.39
C PHE A 202 -11.10 0.78 -2.72
N LEU A 203 -10.01 0.25 -3.30
CA LEU A 203 -10.05 -0.64 -4.45
C LEU A 203 -10.37 -2.06 -3.98
N GLN A 204 -11.65 -2.45 -4.07
CA GLN A 204 -12.15 -3.72 -3.57
C GLN A 204 -12.05 -4.81 -4.62
N PRO A 205 -11.13 -5.79 -4.49
CA PRO A 205 -11.17 -7.01 -5.31
C PRO A 205 -12.33 -7.92 -4.89
N PRO A 206 -12.68 -8.94 -5.69
CA PRO A 206 -13.72 -9.91 -5.34
C PRO A 206 -13.45 -10.61 -4.00
N ASP A 207 -12.21 -11.04 -3.79
CA ASP A 207 -11.72 -11.68 -2.58
C ASP A 207 -10.18 -11.75 -2.57
N PHE A 208 -9.59 -12.37 -1.52
CA PHE A 208 -8.13 -12.48 -1.39
C PHE A 208 -7.51 -13.47 -2.39
N SER A 209 -8.26 -14.42 -2.94
CA SER A 209 -7.70 -15.47 -3.83
C SER A 209 -7.10 -14.92 -5.12
N VAL A 210 -7.47 -13.71 -5.53
CA VAL A 210 -6.91 -13.05 -6.72
C VAL A 210 -5.49 -12.53 -6.49
N VAL A 211 -5.09 -12.26 -5.22
CA VAL A 211 -3.83 -11.60 -4.88
C VAL A 211 -2.59 -12.39 -5.34
N PRO A 212 -2.47 -13.72 -5.11
CA PRO A 212 -1.31 -14.48 -5.58
C PRO A 212 -1.13 -14.38 -7.10
N ARG A 213 -2.21 -14.44 -7.88
CA ARG A 213 -2.18 -14.29 -9.33
C ARG A 213 -1.77 -12.88 -9.75
N TRP A 214 -2.34 -11.85 -9.12
CA TRP A 214 -2.02 -10.45 -9.43
C TRP A 214 -0.56 -10.11 -9.09
N ARG A 215 -0.05 -10.62 -7.98
CA ARG A 215 1.35 -10.45 -7.59
C ARG A 215 2.29 -11.20 -8.53
N TRP A 216 1.92 -12.43 -8.94
CA TRP A 216 2.72 -13.17 -9.91
C TRP A 216 2.82 -12.46 -11.25
N GLN A 217 1.71 -11.95 -11.77
CA GLN A 217 1.72 -11.15 -13.00
C GLN A 217 2.60 -9.90 -12.87
N GLN A 218 2.52 -9.20 -11.74
CA GLN A 218 3.37 -8.03 -11.47
C GLN A 218 4.86 -8.42 -11.44
N GLU A 219 5.21 -9.54 -10.81
CA GLU A 219 6.58 -10.05 -10.77
C GLU A 219 7.10 -10.40 -12.16
N GLN A 220 6.29 -11.07 -12.98
CA GLN A 220 6.63 -11.38 -14.38
C GLN A 220 6.87 -10.11 -15.20
N ASN A 221 6.01 -9.10 -15.07
CA ASN A 221 6.18 -7.83 -15.79
C ASN A 221 7.47 -7.10 -15.38
N LEU A 222 7.82 -7.12 -14.10
CA LEU A 222 9.07 -6.54 -13.60
C LEU A 222 10.30 -7.30 -14.11
N GLN A 223 10.26 -8.62 -14.14
CA GLN A 223 11.33 -9.44 -14.69
C GLN A 223 11.49 -9.23 -16.20
N ALA A 224 10.38 -9.11 -16.94
CA ALA A 224 10.40 -8.81 -18.38
C ALA A 224 10.96 -7.42 -18.69
N ALA A 225 10.64 -6.43 -17.87
CA ALA A 225 11.18 -5.07 -18.00
C ALA A 225 12.67 -4.97 -17.60
N GLN A 226 13.14 -5.86 -16.74
CA GLN A 226 14.52 -5.89 -16.22
C GLN A 226 15.08 -7.33 -16.23
N PRO A 227 15.53 -7.85 -17.38
CA PRO A 227 15.91 -9.27 -17.52
C PRO A 227 17.06 -9.73 -16.59
N GLY A 228 17.92 -8.81 -16.12
CA GLY A 228 18.98 -9.10 -15.15
C GLY A 228 18.53 -9.13 -13.70
N ARG A 229 17.24 -8.87 -13.42
CA ARG A 229 16.70 -8.84 -12.07
C ARG A 229 16.42 -10.25 -11.54
N HIS A 230 16.98 -10.58 -10.39
CA HIS A 230 16.57 -11.75 -9.63
C HIS A 230 15.26 -11.45 -8.89
N GLY A 231 14.15 -11.96 -9.40
CA GLY A 231 12.84 -11.88 -8.77
C GLY A 231 12.49 -13.13 -7.96
N MET A 232 11.34 -13.09 -7.27
CA MET A 232 10.82 -14.25 -6.58
C MET A 232 10.32 -15.30 -7.58
N ASN A 233 10.63 -16.58 -7.34
CA ASN A 233 9.93 -17.66 -7.99
C ASN A 233 8.52 -17.83 -7.40
N ARG A 234 7.69 -18.65 -8.05
CA ARG A 234 6.28 -18.80 -7.65
C ARG A 234 6.09 -19.30 -6.22
N PRO A 235 6.78 -20.35 -5.71
CA PRO A 235 6.67 -20.75 -4.31
C PRO A 235 7.10 -19.66 -3.31
N GLN A 236 8.16 -18.92 -3.61
CA GLN A 236 8.60 -17.81 -2.79
C GLN A 236 7.56 -16.69 -2.72
N LEU A 237 6.93 -16.37 -3.86
CA LEU A 237 5.89 -15.37 -3.93
C LEU A 237 4.63 -15.83 -3.18
N GLU A 238 4.20 -17.10 -3.32
CA GLU A 238 3.07 -17.66 -2.59
C GLU A 238 3.31 -17.60 -1.06
N ARG A 239 4.54 -17.90 -0.62
CA ARG A 239 4.94 -17.75 0.79
C ARG A 239 4.93 -16.28 1.22
N PHE A 240 5.45 -15.39 0.38
CA PHE A 240 5.48 -13.95 0.65
C PHE A 240 4.08 -13.34 0.81
N VAL A 241 3.13 -13.73 -0.03
CA VAL A 241 1.74 -13.24 0.03
C VAL A 241 1.05 -13.59 1.36
N GLN A 242 1.43 -14.69 2.01
CA GLN A 242 0.86 -15.10 3.29
C GLN A 242 1.13 -14.12 4.44
N TYR A 243 2.23 -13.34 4.38
CA TYR A 243 2.51 -12.28 5.36
C TYR A 243 1.45 -11.18 5.39
N TYR A 244 0.73 -11.00 4.28
CA TYR A 244 -0.25 -9.94 4.08
C TYR A 244 -1.69 -10.42 4.22
N GLU A 245 -1.92 -11.72 4.15
CA GLU A 245 -3.25 -12.29 4.00
C GLU A 245 -4.21 -11.89 5.11
N ARG A 246 -3.79 -11.99 6.38
CA ARG A 246 -4.64 -11.69 7.53
C ARG A 246 -5.17 -10.25 7.47
N VAL A 247 -4.28 -9.29 7.34
CA VAL A 247 -4.65 -7.86 7.28
C VAL A 247 -5.41 -7.53 5.99
N SER A 248 -5.10 -8.19 4.87
CA SER A 248 -5.86 -8.04 3.61
C SER A 248 -7.30 -8.54 3.73
N ARG A 249 -7.53 -9.67 4.41
CA ARG A 249 -8.89 -10.16 4.67
C ARG A 249 -9.64 -9.24 5.63
N GLN A 250 -8.96 -8.66 6.62
CA GLN A 250 -9.55 -7.65 7.49
C GLN A 250 -9.92 -6.38 6.70
N ALA A 251 -9.05 -5.92 5.79
CA ALA A 251 -9.35 -4.80 4.91
C ALA A 251 -10.61 -5.06 4.05
N LEU A 252 -10.71 -6.24 3.44
CA LEU A 252 -11.88 -6.64 2.66
C LEU A 252 -13.19 -6.65 3.47
N ARG A 253 -13.11 -7.02 4.75
CA ARG A 253 -14.26 -7.06 5.66
C ARG A 253 -14.66 -5.67 6.14
N ALA A 254 -13.69 -4.84 6.53
CA ALA A 254 -13.95 -3.60 7.24
C ALA A 254 -14.06 -2.37 6.32
N LEU A 255 -13.17 -2.24 5.33
CA LEU A 255 -13.07 -1.02 4.54
C LEU A 255 -14.32 -0.68 3.71
N PRO A 256 -15.12 -1.63 3.21
CA PRO A 256 -16.35 -1.29 2.49
C PRO A 256 -17.36 -0.46 3.30
N ALA A 257 -17.29 -0.49 4.63
CA ALA A 257 -18.15 0.29 5.53
C ALA A 257 -17.46 1.56 6.08
N ILE A 258 -16.15 1.71 5.85
CA ILE A 258 -15.33 2.81 6.40
C ILE A 258 -14.93 3.80 5.32
N ALA A 259 -14.64 3.30 4.11
CA ALA A 259 -14.16 4.13 3.01
C ALA A 259 -15.24 5.09 2.50
N ASP A 260 -14.83 6.29 2.14
CA ASP A 260 -15.71 7.30 1.52
C ASP A 260 -16.16 6.85 0.14
N ARG A 261 -15.31 6.09 -0.56
CA ARG A 261 -15.62 5.48 -1.86
C ARG A 261 -15.07 4.06 -1.96
N VAL A 262 -15.85 3.20 -2.60
CA VAL A 262 -15.44 1.82 -2.91
C VAL A 262 -15.52 1.59 -4.41
N VAL A 263 -14.37 1.31 -5.02
CA VAL A 263 -14.26 0.90 -6.42
C VAL A 263 -14.26 -0.62 -6.48
N ALA A 264 -15.38 -1.22 -6.88
CA ALA A 264 -15.47 -2.67 -7.04
C ALA A 264 -14.69 -3.11 -8.29
N LEU A 265 -13.80 -4.07 -8.13
CA LEU A 265 -12.97 -4.65 -9.20
C LEU A 265 -13.34 -6.11 -9.43
N ASP A 266 -13.31 -6.54 -10.68
CA ASP A 266 -13.33 -7.98 -10.98
C ASP A 266 -11.93 -8.62 -10.86
N ALA A 267 -11.89 -9.92 -11.11
CA ALA A 267 -10.65 -10.70 -11.07
C ALA A 267 -9.62 -10.29 -12.17
N GLN A 268 -10.03 -9.51 -13.17
CA GLN A 268 -9.20 -8.94 -14.23
C GLN A 268 -8.85 -7.47 -13.95
N ARG A 269 -9.20 -6.93 -12.78
CA ARG A 269 -9.05 -5.53 -12.34
C ARG A 269 -9.89 -4.54 -13.14
N GLN A 270 -10.96 -4.99 -13.81
CA GLN A 270 -11.88 -4.08 -14.46
C GLN A 270 -12.82 -3.49 -13.41
N VAL A 271 -13.09 -2.19 -13.50
CA VAL A 271 -14.03 -1.50 -12.63
C VAL A 271 -15.45 -2.01 -12.92
N GLN A 272 -16.11 -2.51 -11.89
CA GLN A 272 -17.50 -3.01 -11.95
C GLN A 272 -18.50 -1.99 -11.40
N GLY A 273 -18.03 -1.06 -10.57
CA GLY A 273 -18.86 -0.02 -9.99
C GLY A 273 -18.08 0.88 -9.04
N LEU A 274 -18.62 2.07 -8.80
CA LEU A 274 -18.17 3.05 -7.80
C LEU A 274 -19.36 3.34 -6.88
N ARG A 275 -19.17 3.22 -5.58
CA ARG A 275 -20.21 3.48 -4.56
C ARG A 275 -19.63 4.24 -3.38
#